data_03660c3bdbf2e3d0d16b15ce5929b89c
#
_entry.id   03660c3bdbf2e3d0d16b15ce5929b89c
#
_cell.length_a   1.000
_cell.length_b   1.000
_cell.length_c   1.000
_cell.angle_alpha   90.00
_cell.angle_beta   90.00
_cell.angle_gamma   90.00
#
_symmetry.space_group_name_H-M   'P 1'
#
loop_
_entity.id
_entity.type
_entity.pdbx_description
1 polymer ?
#
loop_
_entity_poly.entity_id
_entity_poly.type
_entity_poly.pdbx_seq_one_letter_code
_entity_poly.pdbx_strand_id
1 'polypeptide(L)'
;MHRRDVVRPVALVAAVMALAGCGGGADQTATPQAPSGPADGGLEHIHGLGVSGETLFIATHTGLWTAPRGDVQARRFGSSRQDIMGFSVLREGRFVGSGHPDPSQTDQPPNLGLIESRDGGRSWRSVSLRGDADFHVLQSAGNSVYGVNSANGQIMASSDAGRSWQRHKPPAGVFSLAIDPRAGKRILVSTERGVFASQNGGEQWRPLRTRLAGLLAWPAGGRLYLLGGDGAVQMSADGGQTWKPTGAIGGEPTAFMAHGADLYAALSDNTVKRSADGGRTWTLRAAP
;
A
#
# COMPACT_ATOMS: atom_id res chain seq x y z
N MET A 1 -50.00 8.91 -34.09
CA MET A 1 -50.33 7.64 -33.40
C MET A 1 -49.29 7.41 -32.30
N HIS A 2 -49.65 7.85 -31.10
CA HIS A 2 -48.78 7.76 -29.90
C HIS A 2 -49.24 6.58 -29.07
N ARG A 3 -48.36 5.63 -28.81
CA ARG A 3 -48.59 4.62 -27.76
C ARG A 3 -47.79 5.03 -26.52
N ARG A 4 -48.53 5.23 -25.44
CA ARG A 4 -48.02 5.44 -24.08
C ARG A 4 -47.97 4.07 -23.40
N ASP A 5 -46.79 3.62 -22.97
CA ASP A 5 -46.66 2.46 -22.10
C ASP A 5 -46.73 2.89 -20.65
N VAL A 6 -47.69 2.28 -19.92
CA VAL A 6 -48.04 2.54 -18.55
C VAL A 6 -47.22 1.58 -17.66
N VAL A 7 -46.34 2.12 -16.82
CA VAL A 7 -45.63 1.36 -15.80
C VAL A 7 -46.51 1.23 -14.56
N ARG A 8 -46.81 0.00 -14.14
CA ARG A 8 -47.55 -0.32 -12.91
C ARG A 8 -46.56 -0.53 -11.76
N PRO A 9 -46.82 -0.01 -10.54
CA PRO A 9 -46.05 -0.30 -9.38
C PRO A 9 -46.46 -1.63 -8.73
N VAL A 10 -45.49 -2.44 -8.34
CA VAL A 10 -45.64 -3.67 -7.53
C VAL A 10 -45.65 -3.28 -6.06
N ALA A 11 -46.76 -3.55 -5.39
CA ALA A 11 -46.91 -3.37 -3.95
C ALA A 11 -46.30 -4.57 -3.20
N LEU A 12 -45.40 -4.28 -2.25
CA LEU A 12 -44.83 -5.26 -1.31
C LEU A 12 -45.72 -5.36 -0.09
N VAL A 13 -46.35 -6.54 0.12
CA VAL A 13 -47.13 -6.85 1.31
C VAL A 13 -46.19 -7.41 2.39
N ALA A 14 -46.07 -6.74 3.50
CA ALA A 14 -45.42 -7.22 4.70
C ALA A 14 -46.43 -8.02 5.56
N ALA A 15 -46.17 -9.30 5.78
CA ALA A 15 -46.93 -10.13 6.71
C ALA A 15 -46.19 -10.20 8.06
N VAL A 16 -46.78 -9.63 9.08
CA VAL A 16 -46.36 -9.79 10.48
C VAL A 16 -47.10 -11.01 11.03
N MET A 17 -46.37 -12.03 11.48
CA MET A 17 -46.91 -13.09 12.34
C MET A 17 -46.25 -13.04 13.72
N ALA A 18 -47.01 -12.67 14.70
CA ALA A 18 -46.69 -12.86 16.09
C ALA A 18 -47.15 -14.25 16.54
N LEU A 19 -46.27 -15.03 17.13
CA LEU A 19 -46.62 -16.24 17.87
C LEU A 19 -45.89 -16.21 19.21
N ALA A 20 -46.71 -16.10 20.25
CA ALA A 20 -46.31 -16.33 21.62
C ALA A 20 -46.28 -17.84 21.88
N GLY A 21 -45.25 -18.34 22.54
CA GLY A 21 -45.16 -19.72 23.01
C GLY A 21 -44.22 -19.81 24.20
N CYS A 22 -44.80 -20.13 25.34
CA CYS A 22 -44.13 -20.39 26.61
C CYS A 22 -43.35 -21.72 26.67
N GLY A 23 -42.22 -21.71 27.40
CA GLY A 23 -41.86 -22.80 28.31
C GLY A 23 -40.98 -23.91 27.75
N GLY A 24 -39.82 -24.08 28.34
CA GLY A 24 -39.03 -25.31 28.28
C GLY A 24 -37.53 -25.03 28.40
N GLY A 25 -37.00 -25.11 29.62
CA GLY A 25 -35.55 -25.16 29.84
C GLY A 25 -34.94 -26.40 29.16
N ALA A 26 -34.01 -26.19 28.25
CA ALA A 26 -33.11 -27.19 27.76
C ALA A 26 -31.69 -26.66 27.92
N ASP A 27 -30.93 -27.42 28.65
CA ASP A 27 -29.52 -27.32 28.90
C ASP A 27 -28.79 -27.15 27.55
N GLN A 28 -28.37 -25.93 27.22
CA GLN A 28 -27.55 -25.71 26.04
C GLN A 28 -26.13 -26.10 26.37
N THR A 29 -25.79 -27.33 26.05
CA THR A 29 -24.39 -27.74 25.87
C THR A 29 -23.75 -26.79 24.88
N ALA A 30 -22.88 -25.89 25.37
CA ALA A 30 -22.07 -25.00 24.56
C ALA A 30 -21.26 -25.85 23.59
N THR A 31 -21.59 -25.74 22.31
CA THR A 31 -20.72 -26.26 21.24
C THR A 31 -19.36 -25.61 21.42
N PRO A 32 -18.25 -26.36 21.47
CA PRO A 32 -16.93 -25.76 21.53
C PRO A 32 -16.75 -24.89 20.28
N GLN A 33 -16.68 -23.57 20.47
CA GLN A 33 -16.32 -22.63 19.43
C GLN A 33 -14.90 -23.01 19.00
N ALA A 34 -14.73 -23.39 17.72
CA ALA A 34 -13.42 -23.65 17.18
C ALA A 34 -12.48 -22.50 17.56
N PRO A 35 -11.22 -22.74 17.91
CA PRO A 35 -10.31 -21.68 18.27
C PRO A 35 -10.28 -20.69 17.11
N SER A 36 -10.74 -19.45 17.39
CA SER A 36 -10.47 -18.30 16.54
C SER A 36 -8.99 -18.33 16.19
N GLY A 37 -8.65 -18.17 14.91
CA GLY A 37 -7.29 -18.27 14.37
C GLY A 37 -6.24 -17.60 15.25
N PRO A 38 -4.96 -17.78 14.98
CA PRO A 38 -3.89 -17.49 15.90
C PRO A 38 -4.07 -16.12 16.53
N ALA A 39 -4.02 -16.07 17.87
CA ALA A 39 -4.22 -14.85 18.69
C ALA A 39 -3.26 -13.70 18.34
N ASP A 40 -2.43 -13.88 17.32
CA ASP A 40 -1.37 -12.98 16.86
C ASP A 40 -1.71 -12.18 15.60
N GLY A 41 -2.92 -12.26 15.04
CA GLY A 41 -3.24 -11.67 13.73
C GLY A 41 -2.18 -12.09 12.69
N GLY A 42 -2.57 -12.84 11.68
CA GLY A 42 -1.65 -13.30 10.64
C GLY A 42 -1.05 -12.15 9.82
N LEU A 43 -0.27 -12.47 8.81
CA LEU A 43 0.13 -11.55 7.76
C LEU A 43 -1.12 -11.14 6.98
N GLU A 44 -1.67 -9.96 7.29
CA GLU A 44 -2.91 -9.46 6.73
C GLU A 44 -2.74 -8.05 6.16
N HIS A 45 -3.35 -7.80 5.02
CA HIS A 45 -3.37 -6.48 4.37
C HIS A 45 -1.99 -5.85 4.24
N ILE A 46 -1.24 -6.30 3.23
CA ILE A 46 0.08 -5.74 2.95
C ILE A 46 -0.05 -4.36 2.29
N HIS A 47 0.50 -3.34 2.95
CA HIS A 47 0.49 -1.95 2.48
C HIS A 47 1.81 -1.51 1.87
N GLY A 48 2.91 -2.10 2.29
CA GLY A 48 4.23 -1.69 1.84
C GLY A 48 5.26 -2.82 1.90
N LEU A 49 6.23 -2.73 1.01
CA LEU A 49 7.35 -3.64 0.91
C LEU A 49 8.66 -2.86 0.98
N GLY A 50 9.69 -3.49 1.51
CA GLY A 50 11.05 -2.95 1.50
C GLY A 50 12.08 -4.05 1.59
N VAL A 51 13.26 -3.84 1.02
CA VAL A 51 14.40 -4.74 1.17
C VAL A 51 15.54 -4.01 1.85
N SER A 52 16.11 -4.62 2.89
CA SER A 52 17.29 -4.13 3.59
C SER A 52 18.27 -5.28 3.81
N GLY A 53 19.46 -5.15 3.25
CA GLY A 53 20.37 -6.28 3.12
C GLY A 53 19.70 -7.40 2.28
N GLU A 54 19.64 -8.61 2.82
CA GLU A 54 19.00 -9.76 2.17
C GLU A 54 17.58 -10.07 2.70
N THR A 55 17.05 -9.20 3.56
CA THR A 55 15.75 -9.41 4.20
C THR A 55 14.66 -8.57 3.52
N LEU A 56 13.56 -9.21 3.17
CA LEU A 56 12.32 -8.54 2.79
C LEU A 56 11.57 -8.14 4.07
N PHE A 57 11.15 -6.88 4.12
CA PHE A 57 10.27 -6.32 5.14
C PHE A 57 8.89 -6.08 4.53
N ILE A 58 7.85 -6.41 5.27
CA ILE A 58 6.46 -6.38 4.84
C ILE A 58 5.67 -5.59 5.89
N ALA A 59 5.16 -4.44 5.50
CA ALA A 59 4.36 -3.56 6.35
C ALA A 59 2.88 -3.91 6.22
N THR A 60 2.19 -4.07 7.36
CA THR A 60 0.81 -4.56 7.43
C THR A 60 0.02 -3.83 8.51
N HIS A 61 -1.30 -4.08 8.60
CA HIS A 61 -2.15 -3.65 9.73
C HIS A 61 -1.71 -4.21 11.09
N THR A 62 -0.98 -5.30 11.10
CA THR A 62 -0.61 -6.00 12.35
C THR A 62 0.87 -5.84 12.71
N GLY A 63 1.54 -4.87 12.10
CA GLY A 63 2.95 -4.56 12.33
C GLY A 63 3.87 -4.90 11.18
N LEU A 64 5.15 -4.98 11.46
CA LEU A 64 6.17 -5.31 10.49
C LEU A 64 6.43 -6.82 10.50
N TRP A 65 6.57 -7.39 9.31
CA TRP A 65 6.93 -8.79 9.08
C TRP A 65 8.19 -8.89 8.25
N THR A 66 8.89 -10.00 8.35
CA THR A 66 10.13 -10.23 7.61
C THR A 66 10.19 -11.61 7.01
N ALA A 67 10.86 -11.70 5.85
CA ALA A 67 11.28 -12.94 5.23
C ALA A 67 12.75 -12.79 4.81
N PRO A 68 13.72 -13.41 5.50
CA PRO A 68 15.11 -13.47 5.07
C PRO A 68 15.24 -14.13 3.69
N ARG A 69 16.36 -13.89 3.01
CA ARG A 69 16.62 -14.54 1.72
C ARG A 69 16.69 -16.05 1.91
N GLY A 70 15.96 -16.78 1.06
CA GLY A 70 15.86 -18.24 1.12
C GLY A 70 14.76 -18.76 2.03
N ASP A 71 14.16 -17.90 2.86
CA ASP A 71 12.96 -18.25 3.64
C ASP A 71 11.73 -17.68 2.96
N VAL A 72 10.73 -18.51 2.67
CA VAL A 72 9.46 -18.10 2.08
C VAL A 72 8.38 -17.87 3.14
N GLN A 73 8.59 -18.34 4.37
CA GLN A 73 7.66 -18.11 5.48
C GLN A 73 7.90 -16.73 6.05
N ALA A 74 6.91 -15.84 5.93
CA ALA A 74 6.97 -14.54 6.60
C ALA A 74 6.76 -14.71 8.11
N ARG A 75 7.53 -13.96 8.92
CA ARG A 75 7.43 -13.98 10.37
C ARG A 75 7.31 -12.57 10.92
N ARG A 76 6.53 -12.41 11.99
CA ARG A 76 6.40 -11.13 12.67
C ARG A 76 7.77 -10.62 13.12
N PHE A 77 8.02 -9.34 12.92
CA PHE A 77 9.25 -8.68 13.32
C PHE A 77 9.00 -7.74 14.51
N GLY A 78 9.57 -8.11 15.65
CA GLY A 78 9.36 -7.37 16.89
C GLY A 78 8.00 -7.62 17.54
N SER A 79 7.68 -6.82 18.57
CA SER A 79 6.44 -6.94 19.36
C SER A 79 5.39 -5.88 19.02
N SER A 80 5.75 -4.83 18.28
CA SER A 80 4.82 -3.76 17.92
C SER A 80 3.75 -4.27 16.94
N ARG A 81 2.50 -3.90 17.21
CA ARG A 81 1.34 -4.15 16.36
C ARG A 81 0.79 -2.87 15.75
N GLN A 82 1.66 -1.85 15.64
CA GLN A 82 1.24 -0.61 15.00
C GLN A 82 0.88 -0.87 13.53
N ASP A 83 -0.22 -0.29 13.10
CA ASP A 83 -0.66 -0.36 11.72
C ASP A 83 0.23 0.52 10.84
N ILE A 84 1.00 -0.12 9.94
CA ILE A 84 1.95 0.58 9.06
C ILE A 84 1.35 0.69 7.67
N MET A 85 0.65 1.80 7.39
CA MET A 85 -0.03 2.09 6.12
C MET A 85 0.95 2.52 5.03
N GLY A 86 1.93 3.35 5.36
CA GLY A 86 3.01 3.78 4.47
C GLY A 86 4.36 3.29 4.96
N PHE A 87 5.18 2.74 4.06
CA PHE A 87 6.49 2.20 4.39
C PHE A 87 7.50 2.41 3.27
N SER A 88 8.71 2.87 3.63
CA SER A 88 9.80 2.99 2.66
C SER A 88 11.16 2.81 3.35
N VAL A 89 12.08 2.17 2.65
CA VAL A 89 13.48 2.01 3.09
C VAL A 89 14.30 3.16 2.55
N LEU A 90 14.81 4.03 3.42
CA LEU A 90 15.69 5.15 3.06
C LEU A 90 17.08 4.65 2.66
N ARG A 91 17.60 3.72 3.44
CA ARG A 91 18.86 3.01 3.27
C ARG A 91 18.89 1.81 4.19
N GLU A 92 19.90 0.97 4.07
CA GLU A 92 20.03 -0.21 4.92
C GLU A 92 19.88 0.14 6.40
N GLY A 93 19.01 -0.59 7.10
CA GLY A 93 18.71 -0.42 8.52
C GLY A 93 17.98 0.88 8.89
N ARG A 94 17.64 1.75 7.94
CA ARG A 94 16.91 2.99 8.19
C ARG A 94 15.62 3.05 7.39
N PHE A 95 14.51 3.07 8.09
CA PHE A 95 13.17 3.03 7.52
C PHE A 95 12.36 4.27 7.89
N VAL A 96 11.42 4.62 7.04
CA VAL A 96 10.34 5.55 7.36
C VAL A 96 9.01 4.85 7.21
N GLY A 97 8.05 5.24 8.05
CA GLY A 97 6.70 4.72 8.03
C GLY A 97 5.67 5.77 8.41
N SER A 98 4.41 5.42 8.26
CA SER A 98 3.25 6.18 8.68
C SER A 98 2.09 5.23 8.94
N GLY A 99 1.06 5.69 9.63
CA GLY A 99 -0.13 4.92 9.93
C GLY A 99 -0.65 5.19 11.33
N HIS A 100 -1.09 4.13 12.02
CA HIS A 100 -1.79 4.24 13.29
C HIS A 100 -1.01 3.57 14.43
N PRO A 101 -1.19 4.02 15.69
CA PRO A 101 -0.49 3.45 16.83
C PRO A 101 -0.91 2.00 17.09
N ASP A 102 -0.04 1.28 17.78
CA ASP A 102 -0.39 0.00 18.38
C ASP A 102 -1.65 0.17 19.26
N PRO A 103 -2.66 -0.72 19.19
CA PRO A 103 -3.89 -0.61 19.97
C PRO A 103 -3.67 -0.50 21.50
N SER A 104 -2.50 -0.94 21.99
CA SER A 104 -2.13 -0.78 23.39
C SER A 104 -1.68 0.63 23.77
N GLN A 105 -1.36 1.48 22.78
CA GLN A 105 -0.87 2.86 22.96
C GLN A 105 -2.01 3.87 22.90
N THR A 106 -2.87 3.88 23.91
CA THR A 106 -4.08 4.72 23.96
C THR A 106 -3.83 6.21 24.16
N ASP A 107 -2.61 6.59 24.53
CA ASP A 107 -2.14 7.97 24.70
C ASP A 107 -1.61 8.61 23.40
N GLN A 108 -1.51 7.84 22.32
CA GLN A 108 -1.03 8.32 21.04
C GLN A 108 -2.18 8.93 20.22
N PRO A 109 -1.91 9.95 19.38
CA PRO A 109 -2.89 10.42 18.41
C PRO A 109 -3.19 9.33 17.36
N PRO A 110 -4.38 9.34 16.73
CA PRO A 110 -4.76 8.31 15.77
C PRO A 110 -3.81 8.22 14.57
N ASN A 111 -3.19 9.33 14.17
CA ASN A 111 -2.25 9.38 13.06
C ASN A 111 -0.83 9.59 13.59
N LEU A 112 0.08 8.69 13.27
CA LEU A 112 1.49 8.77 13.73
C LEU A 112 2.30 9.86 13.01
N GLY A 113 1.78 10.39 11.89
CA GLY A 113 2.56 11.24 10.98
C GLY A 113 3.68 10.47 10.33
N LEU A 114 4.84 11.11 10.16
CA LEU A 114 6.05 10.40 9.74
C LEU A 114 6.81 9.88 10.95
N ILE A 115 7.06 8.58 10.95
CA ILE A 115 7.90 7.89 11.92
C ILE A 115 9.16 7.33 11.26
N GLU A 116 10.23 7.17 12.01
CA GLU A 116 11.51 6.64 11.56
C GLU A 116 11.98 5.52 12.46
N SER A 117 12.52 4.46 11.86
CA SER A 117 13.37 3.47 12.52
C SER A 117 14.82 3.62 12.05
N ARG A 118 15.77 3.47 12.97
CA ARG A 118 17.22 3.49 12.68
C ARG A 118 17.92 2.18 13.03
N ASP A 119 17.15 1.20 13.45
CA ASP A 119 17.62 -0.09 13.95
C ASP A 119 16.99 -1.27 13.20
N GLY A 120 16.62 -1.02 11.94
CA GLY A 120 16.03 -2.03 11.06
C GLY A 120 14.59 -2.39 11.42
N GLY A 121 13.81 -1.45 11.96
CA GLY A 121 12.39 -1.65 12.27
C GLY A 121 12.11 -2.14 13.69
N ARG A 122 13.14 -2.26 14.56
CA ARG A 122 12.94 -2.72 15.94
C ARG A 122 12.29 -1.68 16.83
N SER A 123 12.66 -0.42 16.65
CA SER A 123 12.03 0.71 17.34
C SER A 123 11.69 1.82 16.36
N TRP A 124 10.66 2.60 16.70
CA TRP A 124 10.15 3.69 15.90
C TRP A 124 10.05 4.96 16.73
N ARG A 125 10.35 6.09 16.11
CA ARG A 125 10.22 7.41 16.73
C ARG A 125 9.53 8.38 15.78
N SER A 126 8.77 9.32 16.32
CA SER A 126 8.18 10.40 15.54
C SER A 126 9.25 11.28 14.93
N VAL A 127 9.06 11.67 13.68
CA VAL A 127 9.89 12.65 12.95
C VAL A 127 9.13 13.96 12.81
N SER A 128 7.90 13.91 12.30
CA SER A 128 7.07 15.10 12.01
C SER A 128 5.61 14.72 11.77
N LEU A 129 4.74 15.72 11.74
CA LEU A 129 3.33 15.62 11.37
C LEU A 129 2.50 14.66 12.26
N ARG A 130 2.97 14.40 13.49
CA ARG A 130 2.24 13.56 14.44
C ARG A 130 0.87 14.17 14.73
N GLY A 131 -0.19 13.40 14.54
CA GLY A 131 -1.58 13.83 14.62
C GLY A 131 -2.14 14.47 13.36
N ASP A 132 -1.27 14.94 12.44
CA ASP A 132 -1.68 15.75 11.28
C ASP A 132 -1.72 14.99 9.96
N ALA A 133 -0.94 13.92 9.83
CA ALA A 133 -0.85 13.18 8.58
C ALA A 133 -0.92 11.67 8.78
N ASP A 134 -1.53 11.03 7.79
CA ASP A 134 -1.56 9.59 7.61
C ASP A 134 -1.21 9.28 6.15
N PHE A 135 -0.01 8.74 5.93
CA PHE A 135 0.48 8.46 4.58
C PHE A 135 0.20 7.01 4.19
N HIS A 136 -0.73 6.80 3.25
CA HIS A 136 -0.97 5.48 2.63
C HIS A 136 -0.04 5.24 1.43
N VAL A 137 0.41 6.28 0.77
CA VAL A 137 1.49 6.22 -0.22
C VAL A 137 2.69 6.95 0.36
N LEU A 138 3.80 6.26 0.55
CA LEU A 138 5.04 6.81 1.10
C LEU A 138 6.22 6.27 0.32
N GLN A 139 6.99 7.16 -0.29
CA GLN A 139 8.16 6.81 -1.08
C GLN A 139 9.36 7.66 -0.69
N SER A 140 10.54 7.07 -0.75
CA SER A 140 11.78 7.77 -0.45
C SER A 140 12.89 7.47 -1.46
N ALA A 141 13.72 8.48 -1.73
CA ALA A 141 14.96 8.36 -2.51
C ALA A 141 16.00 9.33 -1.94
N GLY A 142 17.03 8.80 -1.29
CA GLY A 142 18.00 9.61 -0.54
C GLY A 142 17.31 10.38 0.59
N ASN A 143 17.44 11.72 0.59
CA ASN A 143 16.76 12.59 1.55
C ASN A 143 15.37 13.06 1.08
N SER A 144 15.00 12.77 -0.16
CA SER A 144 13.67 13.10 -0.67
C SER A 144 12.66 12.09 -0.14
N VAL A 145 11.57 12.57 0.46
CA VAL A 145 10.44 11.77 0.91
C VAL A 145 9.16 12.39 0.37
N TYR A 146 8.32 11.57 -0.22
CA TYR A 146 7.00 11.96 -0.71
C TYR A 146 5.93 11.09 -0.08
N GLY A 147 4.87 11.72 0.40
CA GLY A 147 3.71 11.03 0.94
C GLY A 147 2.41 11.60 0.38
N VAL A 148 1.40 10.75 0.25
CA VAL A 148 0.03 11.19 -0.01
C VAL A 148 -0.73 11.07 1.30
N ASN A 149 -1.16 12.22 1.85
CA ASN A 149 -1.93 12.25 3.09
C ASN A 149 -3.37 11.80 2.82
N SER A 150 -3.79 10.68 3.38
CA SER A 150 -5.11 10.08 3.19
C SER A 150 -6.24 11.00 3.68
N ALA A 151 -5.98 11.81 4.72
CA ALA A 151 -6.99 12.68 5.31
C ALA A 151 -7.48 13.79 4.36
N ASN A 152 -6.65 14.22 3.39
CA ASN A 152 -6.99 15.33 2.50
C ASN A 152 -6.53 15.15 1.05
N GLY A 153 -5.90 14.03 0.72
CA GLY A 153 -5.39 13.70 -0.61
C GLY A 153 -4.20 14.56 -1.09
N GLN A 154 -3.61 15.41 -0.23
CA GLN A 154 -2.47 16.25 -0.61
C GLN A 154 -1.20 15.42 -0.78
N ILE A 155 -0.37 15.81 -1.74
CA ILE A 155 1.01 15.34 -1.83
C ILE A 155 1.88 16.19 -0.92
N MET A 156 2.59 15.52 -0.04
CA MET A 156 3.56 16.12 0.87
C MET A 156 4.96 15.79 0.34
N ALA A 157 5.79 16.81 0.13
CA ALA A 157 7.15 16.69 -0.38
C ALA A 157 8.17 17.21 0.64
N SER A 158 9.17 16.38 0.94
CA SER A 158 10.30 16.72 1.81
C SER A 158 11.61 16.49 1.09
N SER A 159 12.60 17.34 1.31
CA SER A 159 13.98 17.20 0.85
C SER A 159 14.99 16.96 1.98
N ASP A 160 14.52 16.85 3.21
CA ASP A 160 15.33 16.75 4.43
C ASP A 160 14.99 15.50 5.28
N ALA A 161 14.63 14.42 4.59
CA ALA A 161 14.24 13.14 5.19
C ALA A 161 12.99 13.25 6.10
N GLY A 162 12.02 14.06 5.69
CA GLY A 162 10.72 14.18 6.35
C GLY A 162 10.70 15.15 7.55
N ARG A 163 11.71 16.00 7.74
CA ARG A 163 11.70 16.95 8.85
C ARG A 163 10.83 18.17 8.56
N SER A 164 10.83 18.64 7.32
CA SER A 164 9.97 19.71 6.84
C SER A 164 9.26 19.32 5.54
N TRP A 165 8.11 19.96 5.26
CA TRP A 165 7.24 19.54 4.19
C TRP A 165 6.67 20.71 3.41
N GLN A 166 6.65 20.56 2.10
CA GLN A 166 5.84 21.37 1.19
C GLN A 166 4.57 20.58 0.83
N ARG A 167 3.43 21.30 0.74
CA ARG A 167 2.14 20.70 0.41
C ARG A 167 1.75 21.06 -1.01
N HIS A 168 1.39 20.06 -1.80
CA HIS A 168 0.99 20.25 -3.19
C HIS A 168 -0.34 19.57 -3.47
N LYS A 169 -1.11 20.17 -4.36
CA LYS A 169 -2.37 19.58 -4.84
C LYS A 169 -2.04 18.57 -5.93
N PRO A 170 -2.47 17.30 -5.82
CA PRO A 170 -2.32 16.34 -6.90
C PRO A 170 -3.26 16.64 -8.07
N PRO A 171 -2.96 16.13 -9.28
CA PRO A 171 -3.79 16.35 -10.46
C PRO A 171 -5.12 15.59 -10.41
N ALA A 172 -5.21 14.52 -9.63
CA ALA A 172 -6.38 13.68 -9.37
C ALA A 172 -6.12 12.77 -8.16
N GLY A 173 -7.06 11.89 -7.78
CA GLY A 173 -6.85 10.88 -6.73
C GLY A 173 -5.65 9.99 -7.02
N VAL A 174 -4.69 9.94 -6.11
CA VAL A 174 -3.41 9.25 -6.30
C VAL A 174 -3.49 7.83 -5.77
N PHE A 175 -3.15 6.84 -6.61
CA PHE A 175 -3.02 5.43 -6.24
C PHE A 175 -1.59 5.05 -5.88
N SER A 176 -0.62 5.65 -6.58
CA SER A 176 0.79 5.32 -6.40
C SER A 176 1.68 6.49 -6.83
N LEU A 177 2.89 6.53 -6.27
CA LEU A 177 3.91 7.52 -6.57
C LEU A 177 5.25 6.81 -6.79
N ALA A 178 6.02 7.27 -7.77
CA ALA A 178 7.40 6.85 -7.96
C ALA A 178 8.32 8.07 -8.11
N ILE A 179 9.49 7.99 -7.48
CA ILE A 179 10.54 9.02 -7.54
C ILE A 179 11.58 8.57 -8.58
N ASP A 180 12.00 9.48 -9.46
CA ASP A 180 13.15 9.21 -10.34
C ASP A 180 14.41 9.07 -9.47
N PRO A 181 15.07 7.91 -9.45
CA PRO A 181 16.22 7.69 -8.59
C PRO A 181 17.45 8.56 -8.95
N ARG A 182 17.43 9.19 -10.13
CA ARG A 182 18.49 10.11 -10.59
C ARG A 182 18.18 11.58 -10.34
N ALA A 183 16.91 11.89 -10.11
CA ALA A 183 16.43 13.26 -9.98
C ALA A 183 15.27 13.33 -8.96
N GLY A 184 15.58 13.44 -7.68
CA GLY A 184 14.62 13.36 -6.57
C GLY A 184 13.45 14.35 -6.61
N LYS A 185 13.50 15.40 -7.45
CA LYS A 185 12.37 16.29 -7.73
C LYS A 185 11.51 15.83 -8.90
N ARG A 186 11.97 14.86 -9.68
CA ARG A 186 11.18 14.27 -10.75
C ARG A 186 10.38 13.11 -10.17
N ILE A 187 9.06 13.24 -10.16
CA ILE A 187 8.15 12.23 -9.64
C ILE A 187 7.04 11.94 -10.64
N LEU A 188 6.54 10.73 -10.59
CA LEU A 188 5.33 10.34 -11.29
C LEU A 188 4.26 9.92 -10.27
N VAL A 189 3.01 10.22 -10.60
CA VAL A 189 1.85 9.69 -9.88
C VAL A 189 0.94 8.94 -10.84
N SER A 190 0.44 7.81 -10.40
CA SER A 190 -0.65 7.09 -11.03
C SER A 190 -1.94 7.48 -10.34
N THR A 191 -2.95 7.82 -11.13
CA THR A 191 -4.23 8.35 -10.67
C THR A 191 -5.39 7.69 -11.42
N GLU A 192 -6.60 7.93 -10.97
CA GLU A 192 -7.83 7.54 -11.68
C GLU A 192 -7.92 8.12 -13.11
N ARG A 193 -7.16 9.18 -13.41
CA ARG A 193 -7.12 9.86 -14.72
C ARG A 193 -5.91 9.48 -15.57
N GLY A 194 -5.12 8.49 -15.14
CA GLY A 194 -3.89 8.06 -15.77
C GLY A 194 -2.64 8.55 -15.03
N VAL A 195 -1.49 8.54 -15.71
CA VAL A 195 -0.19 8.88 -15.12
C VAL A 195 0.16 10.34 -15.40
N PHE A 196 0.62 11.03 -14.38
CA PHE A 196 1.12 12.42 -14.46
C PHE A 196 2.56 12.48 -13.99
N ALA A 197 3.32 13.40 -14.57
CA ALA A 197 4.70 13.68 -14.20
C ALA A 197 4.87 15.10 -13.68
N SER A 198 5.68 15.25 -12.63
CA SER A 198 6.20 16.52 -12.14
C SER A 198 7.72 16.53 -12.26
N GLN A 199 8.30 17.69 -12.59
CA GLN A 199 9.75 17.91 -12.62
C GLN A 199 10.24 18.73 -11.43
N ASN A 200 9.32 19.27 -10.61
CA ASN A 200 9.57 20.22 -9.54
C ASN A 200 8.97 19.79 -8.19
N GLY A 201 8.94 18.48 -7.94
CA GLY A 201 8.55 17.94 -6.63
C GLY A 201 7.05 17.92 -6.36
N GLY A 202 6.23 18.05 -7.39
CA GLY A 202 4.77 18.02 -7.24
C GLY A 202 4.09 19.39 -7.31
N GLU A 203 4.84 20.48 -7.54
CA GLU A 203 4.29 21.82 -7.69
C GLU A 203 3.44 21.95 -8.97
N GLN A 204 3.92 21.34 -10.06
CA GLN A 204 3.26 21.37 -11.37
C GLN A 204 3.21 19.97 -11.96
N TRP A 205 2.12 19.67 -12.65
CA TRP A 205 1.84 18.38 -13.22
C TRP A 205 1.56 18.47 -14.72
N ARG A 206 2.12 17.54 -15.47
CA ARG A 206 1.76 17.32 -16.87
C ARG A 206 1.22 15.89 -17.06
N PRO A 207 0.11 15.70 -17.77
CA PRO A 207 -0.37 14.37 -18.09
C PRO A 207 0.61 13.67 -19.04
N LEU A 208 0.82 12.39 -18.84
CA LEU A 208 1.46 11.52 -19.82
C LEU A 208 0.39 10.96 -20.76
N ARG A 209 0.78 10.62 -21.99
CA ARG A 209 -0.14 10.12 -23.01
C ARG A 209 -0.46 8.63 -22.77
N THR A 210 -1.02 8.33 -21.62
CA THR A 210 -1.43 6.98 -21.25
C THR A 210 -2.68 7.02 -20.40
N ARG A 211 -3.53 6.00 -20.55
CA ARG A 211 -4.68 5.75 -19.66
C ARG A 211 -4.40 4.65 -18.64
N LEU A 212 -3.16 4.18 -18.57
CA LEU A 212 -2.76 3.17 -17.60
C LEU A 212 -2.89 3.74 -16.19
N ALA A 213 -3.34 2.90 -15.28
CA ALA A 213 -3.39 3.16 -13.85
C ALA A 213 -2.92 1.92 -13.10
N GLY A 214 -2.26 2.11 -11.96
CA GLY A 214 -1.74 1.01 -11.16
C GLY A 214 -0.61 1.44 -10.25
N LEU A 215 0.11 0.49 -9.69
CA LEU A 215 1.23 0.73 -8.81
C LEU A 215 2.51 0.99 -9.62
N LEU A 216 3.29 1.97 -9.21
CA LEU A 216 4.51 2.40 -9.88
C LEU A 216 5.75 1.96 -9.13
N ALA A 217 6.77 1.52 -9.85
CA ALA A 217 8.11 1.27 -9.31
C ALA A 217 9.18 1.80 -10.28
N TRP A 218 10.14 2.58 -9.76
CA TRP A 218 11.20 3.20 -10.55
C TRP A 218 12.59 2.83 -10.03
N PRO A 219 13.15 1.68 -10.44
CA PRO A 219 14.48 1.26 -10.02
C PRO A 219 15.61 2.12 -10.60
N ALA A 220 16.78 2.08 -9.95
CA ALA A 220 17.98 2.85 -10.33
C ALA A 220 18.44 2.66 -11.79
N GLY A 221 18.11 1.53 -12.42
CA GLY A 221 18.39 1.27 -13.84
C GLY A 221 17.61 2.12 -14.84
N GLY A 222 16.73 3.01 -14.36
CA GLY A 222 16.00 4.00 -15.15
C GLY A 222 14.78 3.46 -15.90
N ARG A 223 14.49 2.17 -15.83
CA ARG A 223 13.25 1.59 -16.34
C ARG A 223 12.15 1.81 -15.31
N LEU A 224 11.07 2.38 -15.74
CA LEU A 224 9.88 2.57 -14.92
C LEU A 224 8.90 1.43 -15.17
N TYR A 225 8.31 0.90 -14.12
CA TYR A 225 7.31 -0.15 -14.20
C TYR A 225 5.98 0.32 -13.64
N LEU A 226 4.90 -0.18 -14.24
CA LEU A 226 3.53 -0.02 -13.77
C LEU A 226 2.89 -1.40 -13.70
N LEU A 227 2.34 -1.72 -12.53
CA LEU A 227 1.60 -2.94 -12.27
C LEU A 227 0.12 -2.58 -12.15
N GLY A 228 -0.68 -2.99 -13.13
CA GLY A 228 -2.12 -2.77 -13.17
C GLY A 228 -2.86 -3.58 -12.12
N GLY A 229 -4.06 -3.15 -11.75
CA GLY A 229 -4.93 -3.90 -10.82
C GLY A 229 -5.34 -5.28 -11.35
N ASP A 230 -5.28 -5.50 -12.66
CA ASP A 230 -5.46 -6.80 -13.32
C ASP A 230 -4.20 -7.70 -13.28
N GLY A 231 -3.14 -7.23 -12.65
CA GLY A 231 -1.85 -7.92 -12.57
C GLY A 231 -0.96 -7.77 -13.80
N ALA A 232 -1.36 -7.04 -14.82
CA ALA A 232 -0.53 -6.78 -16.01
C ALA A 232 0.64 -5.86 -15.69
N VAL A 233 1.84 -6.21 -16.18
CA VAL A 233 3.06 -5.43 -15.98
C VAL A 233 3.43 -4.68 -17.25
N GLN A 234 3.59 -3.37 -17.13
CA GLN A 234 4.04 -2.48 -18.18
C GLN A 234 5.40 -1.91 -17.84
N MET A 235 6.26 -1.71 -18.83
CA MET A 235 7.57 -1.09 -18.68
C MET A 235 7.73 0.11 -19.61
N SER A 236 8.29 1.18 -19.08
CA SER A 236 8.71 2.36 -19.85
C SER A 236 10.22 2.56 -19.72
N ALA A 237 10.88 2.83 -20.84
CA ALA A 237 12.30 3.16 -20.89
C ALA A 237 12.55 4.67 -21.05
N ASP A 238 11.50 5.47 -21.22
CA ASP A 238 11.54 6.90 -21.54
C ASP A 238 10.88 7.79 -20.48
N GLY A 239 10.78 7.25 -19.24
CA GLY A 239 10.23 7.97 -18.10
C GLY A 239 8.72 8.16 -18.18
N GLY A 240 8.01 7.15 -18.67
CA GLY A 240 6.56 7.08 -18.67
C GLY A 240 5.91 7.63 -19.93
N GLN A 241 6.66 7.99 -20.98
CA GLN A 241 6.08 8.53 -22.22
C GLN A 241 5.46 7.44 -23.08
N THR A 242 6.17 6.30 -23.19
CA THR A 242 5.66 5.11 -23.87
C THR A 242 5.77 3.89 -22.93
N TRP A 243 4.84 2.96 -23.09
CA TRP A 243 4.73 1.77 -22.27
C TRP A 243 4.63 0.52 -23.13
N LYS A 244 5.29 -0.54 -22.70
CA LYS A 244 5.27 -1.85 -23.37
C LYS A 244 4.91 -2.93 -22.34
N PRO A 245 3.99 -3.85 -22.65
CA PRO A 245 3.71 -4.98 -21.78
C PRO A 245 4.95 -5.86 -21.64
N THR A 246 5.20 -6.38 -20.43
CA THR A 246 6.31 -7.30 -20.19
C THR A 246 5.85 -8.67 -19.69
N GLY A 247 4.76 -8.73 -18.91
CA GLY A 247 4.21 -9.96 -18.36
C GLY A 247 3.01 -9.70 -17.48
N ALA A 248 2.67 -10.67 -16.64
CA ALA A 248 1.62 -10.56 -15.64
C ALA A 248 2.00 -11.30 -14.36
N ILE A 249 1.58 -10.77 -13.20
CA ILE A 249 1.90 -11.39 -11.90
C ILE A 249 0.95 -12.54 -11.52
N GLY A 250 -0.24 -12.59 -12.11
CA GLY A 250 -1.25 -13.60 -11.79
C GLY A 250 -1.84 -13.39 -10.39
N GLY A 251 -2.65 -12.36 -10.24
CA GLY A 251 -3.34 -11.97 -9.01
C GLY A 251 -3.49 -10.46 -8.90
N GLU A 252 -4.30 -10.01 -7.95
CA GLU A 252 -4.56 -8.60 -7.68
C GLU A 252 -3.45 -8.02 -6.78
N PRO A 253 -2.70 -7.00 -7.23
CA PRO A 253 -1.60 -6.44 -6.44
C PRO A 253 -2.08 -5.44 -5.40
N THR A 254 -1.49 -5.48 -4.20
CA THR A 254 -1.71 -4.52 -3.10
C THR A 254 -0.52 -3.61 -2.86
N ALA A 255 0.71 -4.08 -3.09
CA ALA A 255 1.93 -3.28 -3.00
C ALA A 255 2.91 -3.64 -4.10
N PHE A 256 3.72 -2.66 -4.53
CA PHE A 256 4.71 -2.85 -5.59
C PHE A 256 5.94 -1.99 -5.36
N MET A 257 7.11 -2.58 -5.47
CA MET A 257 8.38 -1.88 -5.34
C MET A 257 9.47 -2.48 -6.20
N ALA A 258 10.56 -1.75 -6.35
CA ALA A 258 11.80 -2.25 -6.94
C ALA A 258 12.96 -2.14 -5.94
N HIS A 259 13.86 -3.12 -5.96
CA HIS A 259 15.13 -3.08 -5.24
C HIS A 259 16.25 -3.62 -6.14
N GLY A 260 17.26 -2.79 -6.40
CA GLY A 260 18.25 -3.12 -7.43
C GLY A 260 17.59 -3.27 -8.80
N ALA A 261 17.76 -4.42 -9.43
CA ALA A 261 17.10 -4.77 -10.70
C ALA A 261 15.80 -5.56 -10.52
N ASP A 262 15.51 -6.01 -9.31
CA ASP A 262 14.39 -6.87 -8.99
C ASP A 262 13.11 -6.07 -8.72
N LEU A 263 11.98 -6.66 -9.09
CA LEU A 263 10.65 -6.20 -8.75
C LEU A 263 10.05 -7.10 -7.68
N TYR A 264 9.31 -6.50 -6.75
CA TYR A 264 8.59 -7.18 -5.69
C TYR A 264 7.15 -6.69 -5.69
N ALA A 265 6.20 -7.60 -5.60
CA ALA A 265 4.80 -7.24 -5.47
C ALA A 265 4.09 -8.14 -4.47
N ALA A 266 3.27 -7.53 -3.63
CA ALA A 266 2.32 -8.22 -2.77
C ALA A 266 0.98 -8.38 -3.49
N LEU A 267 0.28 -9.45 -3.20
CA LEU A 267 -1.05 -9.76 -3.73
C LEU A 267 -2.11 -9.72 -2.63
N SER A 268 -3.36 -9.65 -3.03
CA SER A 268 -4.52 -9.65 -2.11
C SER A 268 -4.67 -10.93 -1.29
N ASP A 269 -4.01 -12.03 -1.69
CA ASP A 269 -3.90 -13.28 -0.93
C ASP A 269 -2.76 -13.26 0.11
N ASN A 270 -2.13 -12.11 0.33
CA ASN A 270 -0.98 -11.88 1.21
C ASN A 270 0.31 -12.61 0.80
N THR A 271 0.40 -13.14 -0.40
CA THR A 271 1.67 -13.61 -0.94
C THR A 271 2.50 -12.45 -1.51
N VAL A 272 3.82 -12.58 -1.44
CA VAL A 272 4.76 -11.66 -2.08
C VAL A 272 5.52 -12.42 -3.15
N LYS A 273 5.53 -11.88 -4.36
CA LYS A 273 6.28 -12.43 -5.50
C LYS A 273 7.46 -11.53 -5.87
N ARG A 274 8.50 -12.12 -6.44
CA ARG A 274 9.70 -11.45 -6.96
C ARG A 274 9.86 -11.78 -8.44
N SER A 275 10.22 -10.77 -9.21
CA SER A 275 10.68 -10.92 -10.60
C SER A 275 12.12 -10.40 -10.72
N ALA A 276 13.01 -11.19 -11.31
CA ALA A 276 14.40 -10.81 -11.60
C ALA A 276 14.61 -10.41 -13.07
N ASP A 277 13.57 -10.46 -13.90
CA ASP A 277 13.64 -10.30 -15.35
C ASP A 277 12.76 -9.15 -15.89
N GLY A 278 12.41 -8.20 -15.01
CA GLY A 278 11.62 -7.03 -15.37
C GLY A 278 10.14 -7.31 -15.54
N GLY A 279 9.60 -8.21 -14.76
CA GLY A 279 8.16 -8.51 -14.70
C GLY A 279 7.69 -9.54 -15.71
N ARG A 280 8.61 -10.26 -16.39
CA ARG A 280 8.26 -11.32 -17.34
C ARG A 280 7.83 -12.59 -16.62
N THR A 281 8.62 -12.99 -15.62
CA THR A 281 8.31 -14.14 -14.77
C THR A 281 8.34 -13.77 -13.29
N TRP A 282 7.56 -14.48 -12.50
CA TRP A 282 7.40 -14.21 -11.07
C TRP A 282 7.53 -15.49 -10.27
N THR A 283 8.26 -15.43 -9.17
CA THR A 283 8.44 -16.53 -8.21
C THR A 283 7.95 -16.10 -6.83
N LEU A 284 7.45 -17.06 -6.04
CA LEU A 284 7.09 -16.82 -4.65
C LEU A 284 8.33 -16.35 -3.88
N ARG A 285 8.19 -15.23 -3.14
CA ARG A 285 9.24 -14.67 -2.30
C ARG A 285 8.90 -14.74 -0.82
N ALA A 286 7.62 -14.55 -0.49
CA ALA A 286 7.11 -14.76 0.87
C ALA A 286 5.63 -15.11 0.85
N ALA A 287 5.20 -15.83 1.90
CA ALA A 287 3.81 -16.19 2.18
C ALA A 287 3.55 -16.08 3.69
N PRO A 288 2.25 -16.01 4.11
CA PRO A 288 1.85 -16.03 5.51
C PRO A 288 2.39 -17.21 6.28
#